data_b9872abdf64eba7844405f85cf63be4c
#
_entry.id   b9872abdf64eba7844405f85cf63be4c
#
_cell.length_a   1.000
_cell.length_b   1.000
_cell.length_c   1.000
_cell.angle_alpha   90.00
_cell.angle_beta   90.00
_cell.angle_gamma   90.00
#
_symmetry.space_group_name_H-M   'P 1'
#
loop_
_entity.id
_entity.type
_entity.pdbx_description
1 polymer ?
#
loop_
_entity_poly.entity_id
_entity_poly.type
_entity_poly.pdbx_seq_one_letter_code
_entity_poly.pdbx_strand_id
1 'polypeptide(L)'
;AGITDEFMKPIVVTDGSGNPVGTIREGDVIVFFNFRNDRAKELTIALTQKDMPENGMKTIPLHYCTMTPYDATFRGLHIIYPKENADNTIGEVLAREGRKQLRIAETEKYAHVTFFFSGGREETFDNEERILIASPKVPTYDLQPEMSAYPVKDAVVKAIETEKFDFICLNFANGDMVGHTGVYKAIMKAVTTVDECVGEVVKAATGKNYDVLIISDHGNADYAVNEDGTPNTAHSLNPVPCILVSNDYKEIKEGILADVAPTLLTIMGIGIPKEMTGKVLV
;
A
#
# COMPACT_ATOMS: atom_id res chain seq x y z
N ALA A 1 10.09 -6.59 25.88
CA ALA A 1 8.73 -6.99 26.17
C ALA A 1 8.11 -7.90 25.06
N GLY A 2 8.89 -8.23 24.01
CA GLY A 2 8.42 -9.07 22.90
C GLY A 2 7.37 -8.41 21.97
N ILE A 3 7.18 -7.11 22.08
CA ILE A 3 6.33 -6.31 21.21
C ILE A 3 7.25 -5.57 20.24
N THR A 4 7.05 -5.77 18.96
CA THR A 4 7.89 -5.22 17.90
C THR A 4 7.06 -4.54 16.84
N ASP A 5 7.73 -3.79 15.96
CA ASP A 5 7.18 -3.22 14.74
C ASP A 5 5.94 -2.34 14.98
N GLU A 6 4.90 -2.52 14.23
CA GLU A 6 3.68 -1.70 14.27
C GLU A 6 2.88 -1.80 15.58
N PHE A 7 3.18 -2.79 16.42
CA PHE A 7 2.49 -3.02 17.69
C PHE A 7 3.18 -2.35 18.89
N MET A 8 4.28 -1.63 18.69
CA MET A 8 4.97 -0.91 19.75
C MET A 8 4.07 0.16 20.38
N LYS A 9 3.95 0.09 21.72
CA LYS A 9 3.20 1.11 22.47
C LYS A 9 4.04 2.39 22.64
N PRO A 10 3.37 3.55 22.74
CA PRO A 10 4.06 4.81 23.06
C PRO A 10 4.90 4.69 24.35
N ILE A 11 6.11 5.23 24.30
CA ILE A 11 7.05 5.22 25.41
C ILE A 11 7.31 6.67 25.85
N VAL A 12 7.14 6.93 27.13
CA VAL A 12 7.47 8.23 27.74
C VAL A 12 8.69 8.05 28.63
N VAL A 13 9.77 8.79 28.30
CA VAL A 13 10.95 8.85 29.16
C VAL A 13 10.67 9.82 30.32
N THR A 14 10.90 9.36 31.55
CA THR A 14 10.66 10.15 32.75
C THR A 14 11.93 10.33 33.57
N ASP A 15 11.98 11.40 34.37
CA ASP A 15 13.00 11.60 35.40
C ASP A 15 12.81 10.66 36.58
N GLY A 16 13.71 10.73 37.59
CA GLY A 16 13.62 9.92 38.80
C GLY A 16 12.38 10.16 39.67
N SER A 17 11.62 11.22 39.39
CA SER A 17 10.36 11.59 40.07
C SER A 17 9.11 11.22 39.26
N GLY A 18 9.29 10.61 38.06
CA GLY A 18 8.19 10.21 37.17
C GLY A 18 7.66 11.30 36.23
N ASN A 19 8.33 12.45 36.18
CA ASN A 19 7.91 13.52 35.24
C ASN A 19 8.48 13.28 33.84
N PRO A 20 7.71 13.50 32.76
CA PRO A 20 8.22 13.40 31.40
C PRO A 20 9.41 14.34 31.16
N VAL A 21 10.47 13.82 30.51
CA VAL A 21 11.62 14.61 30.07
C VAL A 21 11.48 14.88 28.58
N GLY A 22 11.83 16.10 28.15
CA GLY A 22 11.81 16.44 26.72
C GLY A 22 10.42 16.60 26.14
N THR A 23 9.51 17.24 26.87
CA THR A 23 8.17 17.59 26.36
C THR A 23 8.26 18.68 25.28
N ILE A 24 7.43 18.54 24.25
CA ILE A 24 7.26 19.57 23.21
C ILE A 24 6.57 20.80 23.81
N ARG A 25 7.09 22.00 23.52
CA ARG A 25 6.59 23.27 24.01
C ARG A 25 6.31 24.25 22.86
N GLU A 26 5.48 25.24 23.14
CA GLU A 26 5.26 26.36 22.22
C GLU A 26 6.58 27.00 21.80
N GLY A 27 6.74 27.24 20.50
CA GLY A 27 7.93 27.82 19.89
C GLY A 27 9.04 26.80 19.56
N ASP A 28 8.88 25.53 19.93
CA ASP A 28 9.86 24.50 19.56
C ASP A 28 9.90 24.27 18.04
N VAL A 29 11.09 23.89 17.56
CA VAL A 29 11.30 23.44 16.19
C VAL A 29 11.21 21.92 16.17
N ILE A 30 10.26 21.40 15.37
CA ILE A 30 10.10 19.98 15.14
C ILE A 30 10.53 19.64 13.71
N VAL A 31 11.46 18.72 13.57
CA VAL A 31 11.77 18.08 12.29
C VAL A 31 11.21 16.65 12.35
N PHE A 32 10.07 16.44 11.68
CA PHE A 32 9.44 15.13 11.65
C PHE A 32 10.09 14.29 10.55
N PHE A 33 11.12 13.52 10.93
CA PHE A 33 11.92 12.71 10.04
C PHE A 33 11.14 11.43 9.63
N ASN A 34 10.14 11.62 8.77
CA ASN A 34 9.32 10.54 8.23
C ASN A 34 8.90 10.90 6.80
N PHE A 35 9.24 10.05 5.83
CA PHE A 35 8.87 10.24 4.43
C PHE A 35 7.48 9.67 4.10
N ARG A 36 7.05 8.67 4.85
CA ARG A 36 5.74 8.02 4.68
C ARG A 36 4.67 8.87 5.36
N ASN A 37 3.56 9.11 4.66
CA ASN A 37 2.56 10.08 5.11
C ASN A 37 1.33 9.48 5.81
N ASP A 38 1.06 8.18 5.69
CA ASP A 38 -0.15 7.54 6.18
C ASP A 38 -0.42 7.78 7.68
N ARG A 39 0.44 7.31 8.58
CA ARG A 39 0.33 7.52 10.03
C ARG A 39 0.97 8.83 10.51
N ALA A 40 1.91 9.38 9.74
CA ALA A 40 2.57 10.64 10.09
C ALA A 40 1.57 11.82 10.11
N LYS A 41 0.53 11.78 9.28
CA LYS A 41 -0.51 12.79 9.30
C LYS A 41 -1.31 12.81 10.59
N GLU A 42 -1.51 11.69 11.28
CA GLU A 42 -2.25 11.63 12.55
C GLU A 42 -1.55 12.44 13.64
N LEU A 43 -0.24 12.26 13.80
CA LEU A 43 0.57 13.04 14.75
C LEU A 43 0.63 14.52 14.36
N THR A 44 0.72 14.82 13.08
CA THR A 44 0.72 16.20 12.58
C THR A 44 -0.62 16.87 12.89
N ILE A 45 -1.75 16.19 12.70
CA ILE A 45 -3.08 16.70 13.05
C ILE A 45 -3.14 17.02 14.54
N ALA A 46 -2.75 16.08 15.39
CA ALA A 46 -2.82 16.22 16.84
C ALA A 46 -1.95 17.35 17.39
N LEU A 47 -0.76 17.56 16.79
CA LEU A 47 0.17 18.58 17.24
C LEU A 47 -0.12 19.98 16.68
N THR A 48 -0.64 20.08 15.43
CA THR A 48 -0.65 21.39 14.74
C THR A 48 -1.96 21.77 14.06
N GLN A 49 -2.89 20.83 13.78
CA GLN A 49 -4.04 21.12 12.91
C GLN A 49 -5.39 21.16 13.66
N LYS A 50 -5.58 20.32 14.68
CA LYS A 50 -6.88 20.15 15.32
C LYS A 50 -6.77 19.89 16.82
N ASP A 51 -7.47 20.70 17.63
CA ASP A 51 -7.65 20.42 19.05
C ASP A 51 -8.52 19.16 19.26
N MET A 52 -8.13 18.34 20.21
CA MET A 52 -8.84 17.10 20.59
C MET A 52 -9.13 17.09 22.09
N PRO A 53 -10.08 17.90 22.56
CA PRO A 53 -10.36 18.08 23.99
C PRO A 53 -10.82 16.79 24.66
N GLU A 54 -11.45 15.88 23.93
CA GLU A 54 -11.84 14.56 24.41
C GLU A 54 -10.63 13.68 24.81
N ASN A 55 -9.46 13.97 24.26
CA ASN A 55 -8.19 13.32 24.57
C ASN A 55 -7.26 14.20 25.44
N GLY A 56 -7.74 15.34 25.92
CA GLY A 56 -6.94 16.31 26.63
C GLY A 56 -5.84 16.96 25.80
N MET A 57 -5.96 16.95 24.48
CA MET A 57 -4.96 17.46 23.54
C MET A 57 -5.39 18.79 22.94
N LYS A 58 -4.41 19.70 22.84
CA LYS A 58 -4.53 20.99 22.18
C LYS A 58 -3.37 21.18 21.22
N THR A 59 -3.62 21.81 20.10
CA THR A 59 -2.58 22.20 19.15
C THR A 59 -1.54 23.10 19.82
N ILE A 60 -0.28 22.93 19.42
CA ILE A 60 0.87 23.69 19.95
C ILE A 60 1.41 24.56 18.82
N PRO A 61 1.60 25.87 19.01
CA PRO A 61 2.29 26.71 18.04
C PRO A 61 3.76 26.25 17.90
N LEU A 62 4.09 25.62 16.79
CA LEU A 62 5.39 24.99 16.52
C LEU A 62 5.96 25.49 15.20
N HIS A 63 7.28 25.47 15.11
CA HIS A 63 7.97 25.50 13.82
C HIS A 63 8.09 24.06 13.29
N TYR A 64 7.02 23.59 12.61
CA TYR A 64 6.88 22.17 12.27
C TYR A 64 7.33 21.89 10.84
N CYS A 65 8.40 21.12 10.71
CA CYS A 65 8.97 20.72 9.43
C CYS A 65 8.64 19.25 9.14
N THR A 66 8.07 18.96 7.99
CA THR A 66 7.82 17.59 7.50
C THR A 66 8.77 17.27 6.35
N MET A 67 9.14 15.99 6.20
CA MET A 67 9.99 15.57 5.09
C MET A 67 9.24 15.71 3.76
N THR A 68 7.97 15.31 3.73
CA THR A 68 7.10 15.36 2.54
C THR A 68 5.75 15.98 2.91
N PRO A 69 4.92 16.41 1.97
CA PRO A 69 3.54 16.82 2.25
C PRO A 69 2.73 15.60 2.69
N TYR A 70 2.18 15.64 3.91
CA TYR A 70 1.37 14.55 4.45
C TYR A 70 -0.10 14.67 4.08
N ASP A 71 -0.60 15.91 3.92
CA ASP A 71 -1.96 16.20 3.49
C ASP A 71 -2.01 17.61 2.87
N ALA A 72 -2.70 17.77 1.75
CA ALA A 72 -2.80 19.03 1.03
C ALA A 72 -3.63 20.10 1.80
N THR A 73 -4.43 19.66 2.77
CA THR A 73 -5.26 20.56 3.59
C THR A 73 -4.51 21.17 4.76
N PHE A 74 -3.36 20.62 5.15
CA PHE A 74 -2.58 21.10 6.29
C PHE A 74 -2.05 22.52 6.07
N ARG A 75 -2.00 23.30 7.14
CA ARG A 75 -1.54 24.69 7.14
C ARG A 75 -0.42 24.90 8.15
N GLY A 76 0.42 25.90 7.89
CA GLY A 76 1.49 26.31 8.81
C GLY A 76 2.64 25.31 8.94
N LEU A 77 2.82 24.40 7.97
CA LEU A 77 3.91 23.45 7.93
C LEU A 77 5.01 23.91 6.98
N HIS A 78 6.26 23.53 7.31
CA HIS A 78 7.41 23.68 6.43
C HIS A 78 7.73 22.32 5.80
N ILE A 79 7.56 22.19 4.49
CA ILE A 79 7.81 20.94 3.76
C ILE A 79 9.22 21.01 3.19
N ILE A 80 10.10 20.07 3.59
CA ILE A 80 11.50 20.04 3.16
C ILE A 80 11.62 19.55 1.71
N TYR A 81 10.89 18.48 1.37
CA TYR A 81 10.82 17.93 0.02
C TYR A 81 9.39 18.03 -0.49
N PRO A 82 9.04 19.12 -1.19
CA PRO A 82 7.71 19.21 -1.79
C PRO A 82 7.52 18.05 -2.77
N LYS A 83 6.36 17.41 -2.71
CA LYS A 83 6.04 16.31 -3.62
C LYS A 83 5.74 16.91 -4.99
N GLU A 84 6.52 16.54 -5.97
CA GLU A 84 6.06 16.60 -7.35
C GLU A 84 5.11 15.41 -7.55
N ASN A 85 3.86 15.68 -7.94
CA ASN A 85 2.95 14.62 -8.33
C ASN A 85 3.56 13.89 -9.52
N ALA A 86 3.49 12.58 -9.53
CA ALA A 86 3.90 11.83 -10.70
C ALA A 86 2.84 12.03 -11.80
N ASP A 87 3.22 12.76 -12.84
CA ASP A 87 2.39 12.92 -14.03
C ASP A 87 2.43 11.65 -14.89
N ASN A 88 1.40 11.48 -15.71
CA ASN A 88 1.27 10.34 -16.61
C ASN A 88 1.37 8.97 -15.90
N THR A 89 0.80 8.86 -14.70
CA THR A 89 0.63 7.55 -14.06
C THR A 89 -0.21 6.64 -14.95
N ILE A 90 -0.11 5.32 -14.77
CA ILE A 90 -0.90 4.38 -15.58
C ILE A 90 -2.41 4.69 -15.53
N GLY A 91 -2.93 5.10 -14.36
CA GLY A 91 -4.33 5.50 -14.21
C GLY A 91 -4.72 6.70 -15.06
N GLU A 92 -3.85 7.71 -15.13
CA GLU A 92 -4.04 8.90 -15.96
C GLU A 92 -3.97 8.57 -17.46
N VAL A 93 -3.02 7.73 -17.85
CA VAL A 93 -2.89 7.26 -19.24
C VAL A 93 -4.13 6.51 -19.68
N LEU A 94 -4.61 5.57 -18.85
CA LEU A 94 -5.83 4.80 -19.12
C LEU A 94 -7.06 5.70 -19.26
N ALA A 95 -7.22 6.69 -18.39
CA ALA A 95 -8.31 7.65 -18.47
C ALA A 95 -8.27 8.47 -19.77
N ARG A 96 -7.09 8.96 -20.16
CA ARG A 96 -6.88 9.70 -21.41
C ARG A 96 -7.20 8.86 -22.67
N GLU A 97 -6.91 7.54 -22.60
CA GLU A 97 -7.22 6.59 -23.67
C GLU A 97 -8.68 6.07 -23.59
N GLY A 98 -9.51 6.64 -22.69
CA GLY A 98 -10.91 6.26 -22.53
C GLY A 98 -11.14 4.86 -21.95
N ARG A 99 -10.10 4.25 -21.37
CA ARG A 99 -10.15 2.91 -20.80
C ARG A 99 -10.84 2.90 -19.44
N LYS A 100 -11.64 1.88 -19.19
CA LYS A 100 -12.32 1.66 -17.91
C LYS A 100 -11.42 0.90 -16.96
N GLN A 101 -11.25 1.41 -15.76
CA GLN A 101 -10.33 0.84 -14.78
C GLN A 101 -10.98 0.61 -13.42
N LEU A 102 -10.60 -0.48 -12.75
CA LEU A 102 -11.05 -0.83 -11.40
C LEU A 102 -9.86 -0.88 -10.45
N ARG A 103 -10.02 -0.31 -9.25
CA ARG A 103 -9.13 -0.48 -8.11
C ARG A 103 -9.85 -1.25 -7.03
N ILE A 104 -9.25 -2.30 -6.51
CA ILE A 104 -9.86 -3.12 -5.47
C ILE A 104 -8.85 -3.62 -4.46
N ALA A 105 -9.15 -3.43 -3.19
CA ALA A 105 -8.40 -3.98 -2.07
C ALA A 105 -9.26 -3.97 -0.80
N GLU A 106 -8.78 -4.62 0.23
CA GLU A 106 -9.31 -4.43 1.59
C GLU A 106 -8.70 -3.19 2.26
N THR A 107 -9.29 -2.74 3.39
CA THR A 107 -8.98 -1.46 4.06
C THR A 107 -7.48 -1.20 4.22
N GLU A 108 -6.70 -2.18 4.66
CA GLU A 108 -5.27 -2.03 4.95
C GLU A 108 -4.42 -1.68 3.70
N LYS A 109 -4.87 -2.08 2.53
CA LYS A 109 -4.15 -1.87 1.27
C LYS A 109 -4.93 -1.02 0.25
N TYR A 110 -6.05 -0.43 0.65
CA TYR A 110 -6.85 0.39 -0.26
C TYR A 110 -6.09 1.62 -0.75
N ALA A 111 -5.38 2.32 0.13
CA ALA A 111 -4.56 3.46 -0.26
C ALA A 111 -3.43 3.08 -1.24
N HIS A 112 -2.94 1.83 -1.18
CA HIS A 112 -1.87 1.35 -2.06
C HIS A 112 -2.34 1.20 -3.51
N VAL A 113 -3.59 0.77 -3.74
CA VAL A 113 -4.16 0.66 -5.08
C VAL A 113 -4.87 1.93 -5.56
N THR A 114 -5.04 2.93 -4.70
CA THR A 114 -5.70 4.22 -5.02
C THR A 114 -4.71 5.38 -4.93
N PHE A 115 -4.58 6.02 -3.79
CA PHE A 115 -3.76 7.21 -3.58
C PHE A 115 -2.30 7.03 -4.04
N PHE A 116 -1.61 5.99 -3.56
CA PHE A 116 -0.20 5.78 -3.90
C PHE A 116 -0.02 5.35 -5.36
N PHE A 117 -0.87 4.45 -5.84
CA PHE A 117 -0.84 3.99 -7.24
C PHE A 117 -1.16 5.13 -8.23
N SER A 118 -1.93 6.12 -7.81
CA SER A 118 -2.29 7.31 -8.59
C SER A 118 -1.30 8.47 -8.41
N GLY A 119 -0.08 8.20 -7.92
CA GLY A 119 0.97 9.21 -7.75
C GLY A 119 0.68 10.23 -6.64
N GLY A 120 -0.23 9.93 -5.72
CA GLY A 120 -0.64 10.79 -4.61
C GLY A 120 -1.88 11.63 -4.89
N ARG A 121 -2.68 11.24 -5.86
CA ARG A 121 -3.98 11.82 -6.18
C ARG A 121 -5.09 11.08 -5.42
N GLU A 122 -5.94 11.82 -4.71
CA GLU A 122 -7.10 11.25 -3.99
C GLU A 122 -8.30 11.05 -4.91
N GLU A 123 -8.53 11.98 -5.83
CA GLU A 123 -9.67 11.94 -6.74
C GLU A 123 -9.51 10.80 -7.76
N THR A 124 -10.62 10.19 -8.13
CA THR A 124 -10.67 9.20 -9.20
C THR A 124 -10.31 9.85 -10.55
N PHE A 125 -9.71 9.07 -11.41
CA PHE A 125 -9.61 9.41 -12.84
C PHE A 125 -10.96 9.17 -13.54
N ASP A 126 -11.12 9.74 -14.72
CA ASP A 126 -12.26 9.42 -15.58
C ASP A 126 -12.29 7.92 -15.87
N ASN A 127 -13.48 7.31 -15.82
CA ASN A 127 -13.71 5.87 -15.97
C ASN A 127 -12.99 4.97 -14.94
N GLU A 128 -12.62 5.52 -13.78
CA GLU A 128 -12.09 4.75 -12.65
C GLU A 128 -13.21 4.43 -11.65
N GLU A 129 -13.32 3.16 -11.30
CA GLU A 129 -14.16 2.67 -10.21
C GLU A 129 -13.30 2.09 -9.10
N ARG A 130 -13.80 2.18 -7.87
CA ARG A 130 -13.10 1.68 -6.68
C ARG A 130 -14.01 0.78 -5.86
N ILE A 131 -13.49 -0.36 -5.44
CA ILE A 131 -14.15 -1.28 -4.50
C ILE A 131 -13.29 -1.40 -3.26
N LEU A 132 -13.84 -0.99 -2.13
CA LEU A 132 -13.24 -1.16 -0.81
C LEU A 132 -13.96 -2.30 -0.07
N ILE A 133 -13.21 -3.30 0.34
CA ILE A 133 -13.68 -4.36 1.22
C ILE A 133 -13.15 -4.08 2.64
N ALA A 134 -14.01 -4.13 3.64
CA ALA A 134 -13.59 -3.89 5.01
C ALA A 134 -12.65 -5.01 5.49
N SER A 135 -11.49 -4.64 6.05
CA SER A 135 -10.61 -5.59 6.75
C SER A 135 -11.25 -6.07 8.05
N PRO A 136 -10.94 -7.29 8.54
CA PRO A 136 -11.48 -7.80 9.78
C PRO A 136 -11.03 -6.96 10.98
N LYS A 137 -11.93 -6.75 11.94
CA LYS A 137 -11.66 -5.99 13.17
C LYS A 137 -11.07 -6.90 14.25
N VAL A 138 -9.83 -7.29 14.08
CA VAL A 138 -9.06 -8.10 15.03
C VAL A 138 -7.88 -7.30 15.58
N PRO A 139 -7.40 -7.59 16.81
CA PRO A 139 -6.23 -6.89 17.37
C PRO A 139 -4.96 -7.08 16.56
N THR A 140 -4.74 -8.28 16.00
CA THR A 140 -3.61 -8.64 15.14
C THR A 140 -4.07 -9.68 14.11
N TYR A 141 -3.51 -9.65 12.91
CA TYR A 141 -3.98 -10.46 11.78
C TYR A 141 -3.55 -11.93 11.82
N ASP A 142 -2.68 -12.33 12.76
CA ASP A 142 -2.41 -13.74 13.04
C ASP A 142 -3.64 -14.47 13.61
N LEU A 143 -4.59 -13.74 14.21
CA LEU A 143 -5.85 -14.26 14.71
C LEU A 143 -6.86 -14.56 13.58
N GLN A 144 -6.70 -13.94 12.42
CA GLN A 144 -7.52 -14.16 11.22
C GLN A 144 -6.64 -14.00 9.96
N PRO A 145 -5.77 -14.98 9.65
CA PRO A 145 -4.77 -14.83 8.56
C PRO A 145 -5.35 -14.72 7.17
N GLU A 146 -6.56 -15.25 6.94
CA GLU A 146 -7.29 -15.09 5.69
C GLU A 146 -7.76 -13.66 5.44
N MET A 147 -7.77 -12.81 6.48
CA MET A 147 -8.22 -11.42 6.41
C MET A 147 -9.51 -11.30 5.59
N SER A 148 -9.55 -10.43 4.59
CA SER A 148 -10.69 -10.31 3.67
C SER A 148 -10.38 -10.81 2.25
N ALA A 149 -9.42 -11.72 2.09
CA ALA A 149 -9.01 -12.22 0.77
C ALA A 149 -10.17 -12.86 -0.01
N TYR A 150 -10.98 -13.70 0.64
CA TYR A 150 -12.12 -14.33 -0.03
C TYR A 150 -13.18 -13.32 -0.52
N PRO A 151 -13.68 -12.36 0.31
CA PRO A 151 -14.56 -11.30 -0.18
C PRO A 151 -13.95 -10.43 -1.28
N VAL A 152 -12.64 -10.12 -1.22
CA VAL A 152 -11.94 -9.38 -2.28
C VAL A 152 -11.92 -10.19 -3.57
N LYS A 153 -11.58 -11.49 -3.49
CA LYS A 153 -11.59 -12.42 -4.61
C LYS A 153 -13.00 -12.51 -5.24
N ASP A 154 -14.04 -12.68 -4.43
CA ASP A 154 -15.42 -12.77 -4.94
C ASP A 154 -15.84 -11.49 -5.68
N ALA A 155 -15.47 -10.32 -5.14
CA ALA A 155 -15.79 -9.04 -5.75
C ALA A 155 -15.04 -8.83 -7.08
N VAL A 156 -13.76 -9.19 -7.16
CA VAL A 156 -12.99 -9.03 -8.41
C VAL A 156 -13.43 -10.05 -9.47
N VAL A 157 -13.71 -11.30 -9.10
CA VAL A 157 -14.23 -12.31 -10.04
C VAL A 157 -15.56 -11.84 -10.63
N LYS A 158 -16.46 -11.32 -9.79
CA LYS A 158 -17.72 -10.73 -10.28
C LYS A 158 -17.48 -9.55 -11.22
N ALA A 159 -16.51 -8.69 -10.94
CA ALA A 159 -16.16 -7.57 -11.82
C ALA A 159 -15.62 -8.07 -13.17
N ILE A 160 -14.75 -9.08 -13.18
CA ILE A 160 -14.21 -9.72 -14.39
C ILE A 160 -15.34 -10.31 -15.25
N GLU A 161 -16.30 -11.00 -14.63
CA GLU A 161 -17.43 -11.61 -15.32
C GLU A 161 -18.32 -10.59 -16.07
N THR A 162 -18.32 -9.33 -15.62
CA THR A 162 -19.06 -8.26 -16.32
C THR A 162 -18.40 -7.81 -17.61
N GLU A 163 -17.12 -8.12 -17.84
CA GLU A 163 -16.31 -7.65 -18.98
C GLU A 163 -16.35 -6.12 -19.16
N LYS A 164 -16.62 -5.40 -18.06
CA LYS A 164 -16.78 -3.94 -18.06
C LYS A 164 -15.45 -3.20 -18.11
N PHE A 165 -14.42 -3.75 -17.50
CA PHE A 165 -13.15 -3.06 -17.25
C PHE A 165 -12.08 -3.52 -18.22
N ASP A 166 -11.31 -2.58 -18.74
CA ASP A 166 -10.13 -2.83 -19.55
C ASP A 166 -8.88 -3.11 -18.67
N PHE A 167 -8.88 -2.59 -17.43
CA PHE A 167 -7.80 -2.73 -16.49
C PHE A 167 -8.30 -2.92 -15.06
N ILE A 168 -7.72 -3.86 -14.32
CA ILE A 168 -8.06 -4.11 -12.91
C ILE A 168 -6.75 -4.14 -12.10
N CYS A 169 -6.66 -3.29 -11.08
CA CYS A 169 -5.60 -3.31 -10.09
C CYS A 169 -6.17 -3.87 -8.78
N LEU A 170 -5.68 -5.04 -8.39
CA LEU A 170 -6.08 -5.79 -7.19
C LEU A 170 -4.88 -5.90 -6.25
N ASN A 171 -5.11 -5.75 -4.94
CA ASN A 171 -4.14 -6.09 -3.91
C ASN A 171 -4.75 -7.05 -2.88
N PHE A 172 -4.01 -8.11 -2.53
CA PHE A 172 -4.24 -8.96 -1.37
C PHE A 172 -3.28 -8.57 -0.26
N ALA A 173 -3.82 -8.15 0.89
CA ALA A 173 -3.04 -7.59 1.99
C ALA A 173 -2.30 -8.64 2.84
N ASN A 174 -2.68 -9.90 2.73
CA ASN A 174 -2.36 -10.96 3.69
C ASN A 174 -0.86 -11.19 3.88
N GLY A 175 -0.07 -11.29 2.80
CA GLY A 175 1.36 -11.59 2.85
C GLY A 175 2.13 -10.57 3.70
N ASP A 176 1.83 -9.30 3.54
CA ASP A 176 2.43 -8.20 4.29
C ASP A 176 1.87 -8.10 5.71
N MET A 177 0.55 -7.95 5.84
CA MET A 177 -0.08 -7.66 7.14
C MET A 177 0.09 -8.79 8.14
N VAL A 178 -0.02 -10.06 7.71
CA VAL A 178 0.21 -11.22 8.56
C VAL A 178 1.71 -11.45 8.77
N GLY A 179 2.53 -11.15 7.75
CA GLY A 179 3.99 -11.20 7.83
C GLY A 179 4.54 -10.38 8.99
N HIS A 180 4.04 -9.17 9.19
CA HIS A 180 4.41 -8.28 10.30
C HIS A 180 4.13 -8.86 11.70
N THR A 181 3.28 -9.88 11.83
CA THR A 181 3.01 -10.53 13.12
C THR A 181 4.13 -11.47 13.57
N GLY A 182 4.95 -11.97 12.63
CA GLY A 182 6.00 -12.95 12.89
C GLY A 182 5.49 -14.34 13.31
N VAL A 183 4.18 -14.59 13.23
CA VAL A 183 3.56 -15.87 13.60
C VAL A 183 3.59 -16.81 12.38
N TYR A 184 4.63 -17.64 12.28
CA TYR A 184 4.92 -18.45 11.11
C TYR A 184 3.72 -19.27 10.58
N LYS A 185 2.97 -19.93 11.48
CA LYS A 185 1.78 -20.71 11.08
C LYS A 185 0.68 -19.84 10.47
N ALA A 186 0.51 -18.62 10.98
CA ALA A 186 -0.44 -17.66 10.43
C ALA A 186 0.03 -17.16 9.06
N ILE A 187 1.32 -16.89 8.90
CA ILE A 187 1.92 -16.50 7.60
C ILE A 187 1.70 -17.59 6.57
N MET A 188 1.95 -18.85 6.90
CA MET A 188 1.67 -19.98 5.99
C MET A 188 0.19 -20.03 5.56
N LYS A 189 -0.73 -19.84 6.53
CA LYS A 189 -2.16 -19.82 6.22
C LYS A 189 -2.54 -18.64 5.33
N ALA A 190 -1.97 -17.46 5.59
CA ALA A 190 -2.18 -16.25 4.79
C ALA A 190 -1.75 -16.46 3.33
N VAL A 191 -0.53 -16.97 3.13
CA VAL A 191 0.01 -17.24 1.78
C VAL A 191 -0.82 -18.29 1.04
N THR A 192 -1.19 -19.40 1.71
CA THR A 192 -2.06 -20.43 1.13
C THR A 192 -3.42 -19.86 0.71
N THR A 193 -4.01 -18.99 1.54
CA THR A 193 -5.29 -18.33 1.23
C THR A 193 -5.16 -17.42 0.00
N VAL A 194 -4.06 -16.66 -0.11
CA VAL A 194 -3.81 -15.82 -1.29
C VAL A 194 -3.63 -16.68 -2.54
N ASP A 195 -2.88 -17.78 -2.46
CA ASP A 195 -2.68 -18.70 -3.57
C ASP A 195 -3.99 -19.28 -4.10
N GLU A 196 -4.87 -19.75 -3.20
CA GLU A 196 -6.22 -20.21 -3.55
C GLU A 196 -7.03 -19.09 -4.25
N CYS A 197 -7.03 -17.88 -3.69
CA CYS A 197 -7.77 -16.75 -4.25
C CYS A 197 -7.22 -16.32 -5.61
N VAL A 198 -5.90 -16.24 -5.77
CA VAL A 198 -5.24 -15.90 -7.03
C VAL A 198 -5.57 -16.94 -8.10
N GLY A 199 -5.57 -18.23 -7.76
CA GLY A 199 -5.95 -19.29 -8.68
C GLY A 199 -7.35 -19.11 -9.26
N GLU A 200 -8.34 -18.74 -8.43
CA GLU A 200 -9.70 -18.46 -8.88
C GLU A 200 -9.79 -17.18 -9.74
N VAL A 201 -9.06 -16.11 -9.35
CA VAL A 201 -9.01 -14.87 -10.12
C VAL A 201 -8.38 -15.10 -11.50
N VAL A 202 -7.26 -15.79 -11.58
CA VAL A 202 -6.58 -16.13 -12.83
C VAL A 202 -7.51 -16.95 -13.73
N LYS A 203 -8.19 -17.96 -13.18
CA LYS A 203 -9.16 -18.77 -13.93
C LYS A 203 -10.30 -17.93 -14.52
N ALA A 204 -10.86 -17.03 -13.73
CA ALA A 204 -11.92 -16.13 -14.20
C ALA A 204 -11.41 -15.17 -15.28
N ALA A 205 -10.25 -14.56 -15.05
CA ALA A 205 -9.64 -13.59 -15.96
C ALA A 205 -9.29 -14.22 -17.32
N THR A 206 -8.59 -15.36 -17.31
CA THR A 206 -8.22 -16.08 -18.54
C THR A 206 -9.44 -16.60 -19.29
N GLY A 207 -10.51 -17.00 -18.57
CA GLY A 207 -11.78 -17.37 -19.15
C GLY A 207 -12.50 -16.23 -19.89
N LYS A 208 -12.10 -14.98 -19.62
CA LYS A 208 -12.60 -13.74 -20.25
C LYS A 208 -11.55 -13.05 -21.13
N ASN A 209 -10.48 -13.75 -21.49
CA ASN A 209 -9.38 -13.25 -22.31
C ASN A 209 -8.63 -12.04 -21.72
N TYR A 210 -8.57 -11.92 -20.40
CA TYR A 210 -7.64 -10.99 -19.77
C TYR A 210 -6.24 -11.61 -19.65
N ASP A 211 -5.23 -10.80 -19.87
CA ASP A 211 -3.88 -11.09 -19.42
C ASP A 211 -3.75 -10.78 -17.93
N VAL A 212 -3.01 -11.57 -17.19
CA VAL A 212 -2.83 -11.39 -15.75
C VAL A 212 -1.35 -11.27 -15.41
N LEU A 213 -0.96 -10.14 -14.81
CA LEU A 213 0.36 -9.94 -14.26
C LEU A 213 0.28 -10.01 -12.74
N ILE A 214 0.98 -10.97 -12.14
CA ILE A 214 1.05 -11.19 -10.70
C ILE A 214 2.42 -10.73 -10.22
N ILE A 215 2.43 -9.78 -9.27
CA ILE A 215 3.66 -9.25 -8.67
C ILE A 215 3.48 -9.05 -7.16
N SER A 216 4.58 -8.74 -6.46
CA SER A 216 4.58 -8.12 -5.15
C SER A 216 5.34 -6.79 -5.20
N ASP A 217 4.99 -5.83 -4.36
CA ASP A 217 5.68 -4.55 -4.25
C ASP A 217 6.97 -4.65 -3.42
N HIS A 218 7.04 -5.59 -2.51
CA HIS A 218 8.22 -5.95 -1.68
C HIS A 218 8.04 -7.37 -1.12
N GLY A 219 9.10 -7.90 -0.53
CA GLY A 219 9.05 -9.14 0.23
C GLY A 219 8.69 -8.90 1.70
N ASN A 220 8.07 -9.87 2.34
CA ASN A 220 7.77 -9.94 3.77
C ASN A 220 7.61 -11.41 4.18
N ALA A 221 6.49 -12.06 3.79
CA ALA A 221 6.19 -13.44 4.12
C ALA A 221 7.19 -14.48 3.56
N ASP A 222 7.98 -14.09 2.56
CA ASP A 222 9.05 -14.91 1.96
C ASP A 222 10.25 -15.11 2.90
N TYR A 223 10.42 -14.22 3.89
CA TYR A 223 11.49 -14.28 4.88
C TYR A 223 10.93 -14.11 6.30
N ALA A 224 10.17 -15.10 6.76
CA ALA A 224 9.44 -15.06 8.02
C ALA A 224 10.26 -15.42 9.25
N VAL A 225 11.46 -16.01 9.09
CA VAL A 225 12.32 -16.48 10.18
C VAL A 225 13.76 -16.07 9.90
N ASN A 226 14.39 -15.41 10.86
CA ASN A 226 15.79 -15.02 10.82
C ASN A 226 16.72 -16.25 10.95
N GLU A 227 18.00 -16.10 10.58
CA GLU A 227 19.02 -17.17 10.69
C GLU A 227 19.19 -17.71 12.12
N ASP A 228 18.94 -16.90 13.12
CA ASP A 228 19.00 -17.28 14.55
C ASP A 228 17.70 -17.95 15.05
N GLY A 229 16.73 -18.18 14.16
CA GLY A 229 15.44 -18.79 14.48
C GLY A 229 14.40 -17.86 15.08
N THR A 230 14.71 -16.56 15.22
CA THR A 230 13.72 -15.57 15.67
C THR A 230 12.76 -15.17 14.53
N PRO A 231 11.51 -14.76 14.83
CA PRO A 231 10.62 -14.23 13.81
C PRO A 231 11.20 -12.98 13.13
N ASN A 232 11.10 -12.93 11.79
CA ASN A 232 11.28 -11.68 11.07
C ASN A 232 9.92 -11.02 10.85
N THR A 233 9.79 -9.75 11.22
CA THR A 233 8.56 -8.97 11.08
C THR A 233 8.72 -7.79 10.12
N ALA A 234 9.91 -7.63 9.53
CA ALA A 234 10.23 -6.53 8.61
C ALA A 234 10.12 -7.00 7.15
N HIS A 235 10.05 -6.02 6.24
CA HIS A 235 10.15 -6.30 4.81
C HIS A 235 11.51 -6.91 4.46
N SER A 236 11.54 -7.85 3.53
CA SER A 236 12.77 -8.40 2.97
C SER A 236 13.21 -7.61 1.73
N LEU A 237 14.50 -7.75 1.40
CA LEU A 237 15.06 -7.22 0.15
C LEU A 237 15.17 -8.33 -0.94
N ASN A 238 14.54 -9.47 -0.72
CA ASN A 238 14.52 -10.54 -1.70
C ASN A 238 13.81 -10.11 -2.98
N PRO A 239 14.22 -10.63 -4.13
CA PRO A 239 13.47 -10.47 -5.37
C PRO A 239 12.05 -11.00 -5.20
N VAL A 240 11.07 -10.26 -5.72
CA VAL A 240 9.66 -10.64 -5.69
C VAL A 240 9.26 -11.38 -6.96
N PRO A 241 8.23 -12.24 -6.93
CA PRO A 241 7.74 -12.91 -8.12
C PRO A 241 7.18 -11.90 -9.13
N CYS A 242 7.40 -12.20 -10.43
CA CYS A 242 6.77 -11.52 -11.54
C CYS A 242 6.29 -12.58 -12.53
N ILE A 243 4.98 -12.85 -12.57
CA ILE A 243 4.39 -13.96 -13.32
C ILE A 243 3.36 -13.37 -14.30
N LEU A 244 3.55 -13.62 -15.59
CA LEU A 244 2.59 -13.28 -16.63
C LEU A 244 1.81 -14.50 -17.08
N VAL A 245 0.49 -14.44 -17.01
CA VAL A 245 -0.42 -15.43 -17.59
C VAL A 245 -1.10 -14.78 -18.79
N SER A 246 -0.70 -15.20 -19.98
CA SER A 246 -1.14 -14.62 -21.26
C SER A 246 -1.20 -15.70 -22.35
N ASN A 247 -2.12 -15.50 -23.31
CA ASN A 247 -2.17 -16.30 -24.52
C ASN A 247 -1.20 -15.81 -25.60
N ASP A 248 -0.90 -14.51 -25.58
CA ASP A 248 -0.11 -13.83 -26.63
C ASP A 248 1.38 -13.78 -26.33
N TYR A 249 1.74 -13.67 -25.05
CA TYR A 249 3.12 -13.56 -24.58
C TYR A 249 3.57 -14.87 -23.92
N LYS A 250 4.73 -15.38 -24.31
CA LYS A 250 5.28 -16.68 -23.83
C LYS A 250 6.30 -16.53 -22.71
N GLU A 251 6.88 -15.34 -22.56
CA GLU A 251 7.96 -15.07 -21.62
C GLU A 251 7.79 -13.67 -21.03
N ILE A 252 8.22 -13.51 -19.80
CA ILE A 252 8.43 -12.22 -19.14
C ILE A 252 9.86 -12.17 -18.61
N LYS A 253 10.54 -11.05 -18.82
CA LYS A 253 11.93 -10.85 -18.39
C LYS A 253 11.97 -10.35 -16.95
N GLU A 254 13.13 -10.54 -16.32
CA GLU A 254 13.42 -9.90 -15.04
C GLU A 254 13.51 -8.37 -15.18
N GLY A 255 13.10 -7.66 -14.12
CA GLY A 255 13.10 -6.22 -14.12
C GLY A 255 12.91 -5.63 -12.73
N ILE A 256 12.44 -4.39 -12.68
CA ILE A 256 12.14 -3.65 -11.45
C ILE A 256 10.69 -3.18 -11.48
N LEU A 257 10.16 -2.70 -10.35
CA LEU A 257 8.77 -2.22 -10.27
C LEU A 257 8.45 -1.10 -11.27
N ALA A 258 9.44 -0.27 -11.64
CA ALA A 258 9.26 0.79 -12.65
C ALA A 258 8.95 0.24 -14.07
N ASP A 259 9.23 -1.04 -14.32
CA ASP A 259 9.03 -1.69 -15.61
C ASP A 259 7.60 -2.22 -15.79
N VAL A 260 6.83 -2.28 -14.70
CA VAL A 260 5.47 -2.86 -14.67
C VAL A 260 4.50 -2.05 -15.52
N ALA A 261 4.40 -0.74 -15.29
CA ALA A 261 3.47 0.12 -16.02
C ALA A 261 3.75 0.16 -17.54
N PRO A 262 4.98 0.39 -18.02
CA PRO A 262 5.27 0.33 -19.45
C PRO A 262 5.01 -1.04 -20.07
N THR A 263 5.22 -2.14 -19.33
CA THR A 263 4.89 -3.49 -19.79
C THR A 263 3.39 -3.68 -19.97
N LEU A 264 2.58 -3.27 -18.98
CA LEU A 264 1.13 -3.35 -19.05
C LEU A 264 0.56 -2.49 -20.19
N LEU A 265 1.05 -1.25 -20.37
CA LEU A 265 0.63 -0.41 -21.49
C LEU A 265 0.97 -1.05 -22.85
N THR A 266 2.14 -1.70 -22.96
CA THR A 266 2.51 -2.44 -24.17
C THR A 266 1.55 -3.60 -24.44
N ILE A 267 1.23 -4.41 -23.43
CA ILE A 267 0.26 -5.51 -23.56
C ILE A 267 -1.11 -4.98 -23.99
N MET A 268 -1.51 -3.81 -23.49
CA MET A 268 -2.78 -3.15 -23.86
C MET A 268 -2.73 -2.43 -25.21
N GLY A 269 -1.60 -2.40 -25.91
CA GLY A 269 -1.43 -1.67 -27.18
C GLY A 269 -1.50 -0.15 -27.03
N ILE A 270 -1.15 0.39 -25.87
CA ILE A 270 -1.16 1.81 -25.52
C ILE A 270 0.26 2.37 -25.55
N GLY A 271 0.42 3.60 -26.05
CA GLY A 271 1.71 4.27 -26.09
C GLY A 271 2.25 4.59 -24.70
N ILE A 272 3.55 4.35 -24.49
CA ILE A 272 4.24 4.63 -23.22
C ILE A 272 4.61 6.12 -23.17
N PRO A 273 4.18 6.88 -22.13
CA PRO A 273 4.61 8.27 -21.97
C PRO A 273 6.11 8.35 -21.63
N LYS A 274 6.73 9.46 -22.01
CA LYS A 274 8.19 9.69 -21.83
C LYS A 274 8.63 9.72 -20.36
N GLU A 275 7.72 10.01 -19.43
CA GLU A 275 7.94 10.02 -17.99
C GLU A 275 8.11 8.60 -17.42
N MET A 276 7.58 7.59 -18.10
CA MET A 276 7.80 6.18 -17.75
C MET A 276 9.12 5.71 -18.35
N THR A 277 10.18 5.74 -17.55
CA THR A 277 11.55 5.38 -17.96
C THR A 277 11.87 3.89 -17.81
N GLY A 278 10.94 3.10 -17.30
CA GLY A 278 11.07 1.65 -17.17
C GLY A 278 11.11 0.93 -18.52
N LYS A 279 11.59 -0.32 -18.50
CA LYS A 279 11.71 -1.17 -19.69
C LYS A 279 10.46 -2.02 -19.86
N VAL A 280 10.17 -2.40 -21.10
CA VAL A 280 9.14 -3.39 -21.39
C VAL A 280 9.73 -4.79 -21.18
N LEU A 281 9.05 -5.62 -20.42
CA LEU A 281 9.51 -6.95 -20.00
C LEU A 281 9.02 -8.11 -20.91
N VAL A 282 8.07 -7.85 -21.81
CA VAL A 282 7.55 -8.84 -22.76
C VAL A 282 8.16 -8.70 -24.14
#